data_bc351eee647e1debb84447f5be187bb4
#
_entry.id   bc351eee647e1debb84447f5be187bb4
#
_cell.length_a   1.000
_cell.length_b   1.000
_cell.length_c   1.000
_cell.angle_alpha   90.00
_cell.angle_beta   90.00
_cell.angle_gamma   90.00
#
_symmetry.space_group_name_H-M   'P 1'
#
loop_
_entity.id
_entity.type
_entity.pdbx_description
1 polymer ?
#
loop_
_entity_poly.entity_id
_entity_poly.type
_entity_poly.pdbx_seq_one_letter_code
_entity_poly.pdbx_strand_id
1 'polypeptide(L)'
;MPRAAHEHLSPTSVPPLAALPHEPDVAVIGAGAAGIGAARRLRARGLSVAVLEARPRLGGRTVTTPLRGHPVDLGAHWLHAGPINPLVSLGFERGEPLRRAAQESHLWIGRRPGRRAEELAFGRAWSVADRAMTDGARLPGADRPAAQALPPGLGPWGERVSLVHGLVSGRPLGEISLHDFPSMEYGDNFFIAGGYGAYLARLAAGLPVALATPVAALDWAGEGVRLDLGARGTLRARAALVTAPMMVLQEPAPALRFAPDLPGPVRAAIDGFRTGIYEHVVLHWPSSPFRGRDRLASLVGGRLQPPGLLTRVDGTPFHYFELDVPLAARLDAARAGADGARRLVRETLAEQVGRGFLRDLAVPAVTEWRHDPWSRGSWAVVPPGHTGARDLLKEAVGERVWFAGEALSREQWGTAGGAFAEGERAADAIAAALQ
;
A
#
# COMPACT_ATOMS: atom_id res chain seq x y z
N MET A 1 -20.27 -6.57 18.97
CA MET A 1 -19.02 -7.03 18.30
C MET A 1 -18.62 -5.94 17.33
N PRO A 2 -17.59 -5.14 17.53
CA PRO A 2 -17.22 -4.12 16.55
C PRO A 2 -16.54 -4.83 15.36
N ARG A 3 -17.20 -4.74 14.22
CA ARG A 3 -16.60 -4.99 12.90
C ARG A 3 -15.43 -4.03 12.70
N ALA A 4 -14.45 -4.46 11.93
CA ALA A 4 -13.14 -3.86 11.66
C ALA A 4 -13.03 -2.33 11.85
N ALA A 5 -11.92 -1.89 12.45
CA ALA A 5 -11.56 -0.50 12.77
C ALA A 5 -11.53 0.50 11.59
N HIS A 6 -12.10 0.12 10.45
CA HIS A 6 -12.17 0.93 9.23
C HIS A 6 -13.38 1.87 9.17
N GLU A 7 -14.34 1.77 10.12
CA GLU A 7 -15.62 2.50 10.06
C GLU A 7 -15.70 3.76 10.93
N HIS A 8 -14.71 4.10 11.73
CA HIS A 8 -14.82 5.21 12.69
C HIS A 8 -14.01 6.46 12.31
N LEU A 9 -14.24 6.98 11.12
CA LEU A 9 -14.20 8.42 10.90
C LEU A 9 -15.67 8.87 10.90
N SER A 10 -16.02 9.82 11.78
CA SER A 10 -17.35 10.44 11.77
C SER A 10 -17.75 10.73 10.33
N PRO A 11 -18.99 10.41 9.92
CA PRO A 11 -19.43 10.69 8.57
C PRO A 11 -19.42 12.22 8.40
N THR A 12 -18.36 12.76 7.85
CA THR A 12 -18.47 14.02 7.12
C THR A 12 -19.58 13.74 6.12
N SER A 13 -20.67 14.49 6.17
CA SER A 13 -21.85 14.31 5.36
C SER A 13 -21.46 13.91 3.94
N VAL A 14 -21.87 12.71 3.52
CA VAL A 14 -21.63 12.22 2.15
C VAL A 14 -22.19 13.28 1.22
N PRO A 15 -21.37 13.98 0.40
CA PRO A 15 -21.89 14.99 -0.51
C PRO A 15 -22.95 14.32 -1.40
N PRO A 16 -24.12 14.92 -1.58
CA PRO A 16 -25.11 14.38 -2.53
C PRO A 16 -24.49 14.35 -3.92
N LEU A 17 -24.87 13.39 -4.78
CA LEU A 17 -24.43 13.34 -6.18
C LEU A 17 -24.71 14.67 -6.92
N ALA A 18 -25.70 15.43 -6.49
CA ALA A 18 -25.99 16.78 -6.97
C ALA A 18 -24.83 17.79 -6.83
N ALA A 19 -23.82 17.50 -6.01
CA ALA A 19 -22.60 18.31 -5.90
C ALA A 19 -21.52 17.95 -6.94
N LEU A 20 -21.70 16.86 -7.71
CA LEU A 20 -20.83 16.51 -8.82
C LEU A 20 -21.25 17.24 -10.09
N PRO A 21 -20.33 17.50 -11.04
CA PRO A 21 -20.70 17.89 -12.39
C PRO A 21 -21.64 16.84 -13.02
N HIS A 22 -22.67 17.29 -13.71
CA HIS A 22 -23.70 16.40 -14.29
C HIS A 22 -23.11 15.48 -15.36
N GLU A 23 -22.27 16.02 -16.24
CA GLU A 23 -21.49 15.30 -17.27
C GLU A 23 -20.04 15.79 -17.22
N PRO A 24 -19.21 15.25 -16.31
CA PRO A 24 -17.81 15.64 -16.23
C PRO A 24 -17.03 15.19 -17.46
N ASP A 25 -15.93 15.87 -17.77
CA ASP A 25 -15.00 15.39 -18.78
C ASP A 25 -14.44 14.03 -18.36
N VAL A 26 -14.09 13.87 -17.09
CA VAL A 26 -13.48 12.63 -16.57
C VAL A 26 -14.16 12.15 -15.30
N ALA A 27 -14.60 10.89 -15.31
CA ALA A 27 -15.01 10.16 -14.11
C ALA A 27 -13.79 9.40 -13.54
N VAL A 28 -13.37 9.73 -12.32
CA VAL A 28 -12.28 9.05 -11.61
C VAL A 28 -12.87 8.06 -10.62
N ILE A 29 -12.58 6.77 -10.78
CA ILE A 29 -13.07 5.68 -9.94
C ILE A 29 -12.03 5.37 -8.86
N GLY A 30 -12.28 5.79 -7.63
CA GLY A 30 -11.42 5.69 -6.45
C GLY A 30 -10.85 7.03 -6.01
N ALA A 31 -10.91 7.30 -4.69
CA ALA A 31 -10.31 8.47 -4.04
C ALA A 31 -9.11 8.09 -3.15
N GLY A 32 -8.30 7.13 -3.62
CA GLY A 32 -6.96 6.86 -3.10
C GLY A 32 -5.94 7.86 -3.63
N ALA A 33 -4.65 7.63 -3.35
CA ALA A 33 -3.58 8.53 -3.78
C ALA A 33 -3.59 8.78 -5.31
N ALA A 34 -3.81 7.74 -6.13
CA ALA A 34 -3.90 7.88 -7.59
C ALA A 34 -5.08 8.75 -8.03
N GLY A 35 -6.28 8.51 -7.49
CA GLY A 35 -7.45 9.30 -7.85
C GLY A 35 -7.36 10.75 -7.40
N ILE A 36 -6.76 11.00 -6.24
CA ILE A 36 -6.52 12.36 -5.73
C ILE A 36 -5.50 13.08 -6.62
N GLY A 37 -4.38 12.43 -6.96
CA GLY A 37 -3.35 12.98 -7.86
C GLY A 37 -3.95 13.32 -9.23
N ALA A 38 -4.68 12.36 -9.80
CA ALA A 38 -5.34 12.54 -11.09
C ALA A 38 -6.36 13.67 -11.09
N ALA A 39 -7.28 13.71 -10.13
CA ALA A 39 -8.32 14.72 -10.05
C ALA A 39 -7.73 16.14 -9.90
N ARG A 40 -6.67 16.30 -9.10
CA ARG A 40 -5.93 17.55 -8.98
C ARG A 40 -5.31 17.97 -10.32
N ARG A 41 -4.66 17.03 -11.00
CA ARG A 41 -3.96 17.28 -12.27
C ARG A 41 -4.94 17.60 -13.40
N LEU A 42 -6.03 16.85 -13.53
CA LEU A 42 -7.10 17.10 -14.53
C LEU A 42 -7.70 18.50 -14.34
N ARG A 43 -8.03 18.88 -13.11
CA ARG A 43 -8.53 20.24 -12.84
C ARG A 43 -7.50 21.33 -13.17
N ALA A 44 -6.24 21.10 -12.90
CA ALA A 44 -5.17 22.02 -13.29
C ALA A 44 -5.01 22.14 -14.82
N ARG A 45 -5.47 21.11 -15.57
CA ARG A 45 -5.57 21.13 -17.04
C ARG A 45 -6.89 21.72 -17.56
N GLY A 46 -7.76 22.21 -16.68
CA GLY A 46 -9.04 22.84 -17.05
C GLY A 46 -10.18 21.87 -17.31
N LEU A 47 -10.01 20.57 -17.02
CA LEU A 47 -11.05 19.56 -17.21
C LEU A 47 -11.96 19.44 -15.99
N SER A 48 -13.25 19.25 -16.22
CA SER A 48 -14.22 18.93 -15.18
C SER A 48 -14.12 17.46 -14.76
N VAL A 49 -14.20 17.22 -13.44
CA VAL A 49 -13.93 15.89 -12.86
C VAL A 49 -15.02 15.52 -11.87
N ALA A 50 -15.41 14.24 -11.84
CA ALA A 50 -16.14 13.63 -10.74
C ALA A 50 -15.33 12.47 -10.18
N VAL A 51 -15.11 12.44 -8.85
CA VAL A 51 -14.41 11.35 -8.17
C VAL A 51 -15.42 10.50 -7.41
N LEU A 52 -15.43 9.19 -7.66
CA LEU A 52 -16.37 8.23 -7.09
C LEU A 52 -15.60 7.27 -6.16
N GLU A 53 -15.87 7.31 -4.88
CA GLU A 53 -15.19 6.47 -3.88
C GLU A 53 -16.18 5.50 -3.22
N ALA A 54 -15.84 4.22 -3.25
CA ALA A 54 -16.70 3.16 -2.69
C ALA A 54 -16.81 3.22 -1.17
N ARG A 55 -15.77 3.67 -0.48
CA ARG A 55 -15.75 3.82 0.99
C ARG A 55 -16.39 5.14 1.44
N PRO A 56 -16.84 5.22 2.70
CA PRO A 56 -17.30 6.49 3.28
C PRO A 56 -16.12 7.40 3.69
N ARG A 57 -14.92 7.22 3.13
CA ARG A 57 -13.71 7.98 3.45
C ARG A 57 -12.75 8.06 2.27
N LEU A 58 -11.90 9.07 2.29
CA LEU A 58 -10.78 9.27 1.35
C LEU A 58 -9.56 8.37 1.68
N GLY A 59 -8.57 8.39 0.80
CA GLY A 59 -7.21 7.88 1.02
C GLY A 59 -6.99 6.42 0.63
N GLY A 60 -8.05 5.65 0.37
CA GLY A 60 -7.91 4.24 -0.02
C GLY A 60 -7.18 3.40 1.04
N ARG A 61 -5.99 2.87 0.72
CA ARG A 61 -5.10 2.11 1.62
C ARG A 61 -4.20 3.00 2.51
N THR A 62 -4.40 4.30 2.47
CA THR A 62 -3.72 5.28 3.33
C THR A 62 -4.77 5.89 4.24
N VAL A 63 -4.77 5.54 5.51
CA VAL A 63 -5.78 5.96 6.48
C VAL A 63 -5.15 6.28 7.83
N THR A 64 -5.46 7.46 8.36
CA THR A 64 -5.09 7.88 9.71
C THR A 64 -6.31 7.84 10.61
N THR A 65 -6.18 7.24 11.78
CA THR A 65 -7.24 7.13 12.79
C THR A 65 -6.74 7.69 14.12
N PRO A 66 -7.54 8.49 14.85
CA PRO A 66 -7.19 8.92 16.18
C PRO A 66 -7.31 7.74 17.16
N LEU A 67 -6.19 7.34 17.75
CA LEU A 67 -6.14 6.31 18.80
C LEU A 67 -5.49 6.91 20.04
N ARG A 68 -6.20 6.90 21.17
CA ARG A 68 -5.71 7.42 22.46
C ARG A 68 -5.10 8.83 22.35
N GLY A 69 -5.70 9.71 21.55
CA GLY A 69 -5.27 11.09 21.37
C GLY A 69 -4.10 11.28 20.38
N HIS A 70 -3.64 10.22 19.70
CA HIS A 70 -2.59 10.29 18.69
C HIS A 70 -3.13 9.94 17.30
N PRO A 71 -2.67 10.60 16.23
CA PRO A 71 -2.92 10.16 14.87
C PRO A 71 -2.10 8.88 14.59
N VAL A 72 -2.77 7.81 14.19
CA VAL A 72 -2.15 6.51 13.92
C VAL A 72 -2.53 6.06 12.52
N ASP A 73 -1.55 5.80 11.68
CA ASP A 73 -1.78 5.26 10.36
C ASP A 73 -2.04 3.74 10.43
N LEU A 74 -3.17 3.31 9.91
CA LEU A 74 -3.54 1.89 9.81
C LEU A 74 -3.20 1.28 8.46
N GLY A 75 -2.74 2.08 7.50
CA GLY A 75 -2.28 1.66 6.19
C GLY A 75 -0.86 2.13 5.92
N ALA A 76 -0.63 2.72 4.76
CA ALA A 76 0.65 3.31 4.43
C ALA A 76 1.03 4.42 5.43
N HIS A 77 2.25 4.37 5.92
CA HIS A 77 2.81 5.37 6.85
C HIS A 77 4.20 5.85 6.44
N TRP A 78 4.85 5.13 5.51
CA TRP A 78 6.13 5.52 4.92
C TRP A 78 5.92 6.30 3.62
N LEU A 79 6.57 7.46 3.48
CA LEU A 79 6.77 8.11 2.21
C LEU A 79 8.12 7.63 1.67
N HIS A 80 8.10 6.56 0.89
CA HIS A 80 9.30 5.94 0.31
C HIS A 80 9.88 6.78 -0.81
N ALA A 81 11.16 6.53 -1.13
CA ALA A 81 11.85 7.08 -2.29
C ALA A 81 11.72 8.62 -2.41
N GLY A 82 12.03 9.33 -1.33
CA GLY A 82 11.82 10.78 -1.21
C GLY A 82 12.26 11.62 -2.41
N PRO A 83 13.43 11.37 -3.05
CA PRO A 83 13.87 12.14 -4.21
C PRO A 83 12.93 12.10 -5.43
N ILE A 84 12.18 11.00 -5.60
CA ILE A 84 11.27 10.82 -6.75
C ILE A 84 9.79 10.74 -6.34
N ASN A 85 9.50 10.87 -5.05
CA ASN A 85 8.14 10.77 -4.52
C ASN A 85 7.43 12.14 -4.58
N PRO A 86 6.42 12.32 -5.45
CA PRO A 86 5.75 13.61 -5.59
C PRO A 86 5.06 14.07 -4.30
N LEU A 87 4.65 13.16 -3.43
CA LEU A 87 4.04 13.51 -2.15
C LEU A 87 5.06 14.08 -1.15
N VAL A 88 6.34 13.73 -1.29
CA VAL A 88 7.41 14.34 -0.49
C VAL A 88 7.69 15.77 -0.96
N SER A 89 7.88 15.99 -2.27
CA SER A 89 8.10 17.32 -2.85
C SER A 89 6.94 18.25 -2.53
N LEU A 90 5.71 17.80 -2.81
CA LEU A 90 4.49 18.56 -2.53
C LEU A 90 4.31 18.84 -1.02
N GLY A 91 4.73 17.90 -0.17
CA GLY A 91 4.71 18.08 1.28
C GLY A 91 5.63 19.20 1.73
N PHE A 92 6.86 19.25 1.22
CA PHE A 92 7.79 20.36 1.50
C PHE A 92 7.25 21.70 0.98
N GLU A 93 6.74 21.76 -0.25
CA GLU A 93 6.14 22.96 -0.84
C GLU A 93 4.97 23.50 0.00
N ARG A 94 4.20 22.64 0.63
CA ARG A 94 3.04 22.99 1.46
C ARG A 94 3.38 23.22 2.93
N GLY A 95 4.64 23.07 3.33
CA GLY A 95 5.07 23.19 4.71
C GLY A 95 4.53 22.07 5.63
N GLU A 96 4.25 20.89 5.07
CA GLU A 96 3.84 19.73 5.87
C GLU A 96 5.00 19.27 6.77
N PRO A 97 4.72 18.79 7.97
CA PRO A 97 5.74 18.41 8.94
C PRO A 97 6.39 17.06 8.59
N LEU A 98 7.11 17.04 7.47
CA LEU A 98 7.88 15.88 7.03
C LEU A 98 9.12 15.66 7.89
N ARG A 99 9.41 14.42 8.18
CA ARG A 99 10.57 14.01 8.94
C ARG A 99 11.26 12.83 8.25
N ARG A 100 12.57 12.96 8.00
CA ARG A 100 13.36 11.85 7.45
C ARG A 100 13.31 10.65 8.38
N ALA A 101 13.02 9.50 7.85
CA ALA A 101 12.98 8.25 8.59
C ALA A 101 14.40 7.78 8.92
N ALA A 102 14.59 7.14 10.06
CA ALA A 102 15.84 6.47 10.38
C ALA A 102 16.06 5.32 9.39
N GLN A 103 17.24 5.24 8.81
CA GLN A 103 17.60 4.20 7.84
C GLN A 103 18.14 2.93 8.50
N GLU A 104 18.32 2.95 9.81
CA GLU A 104 18.92 1.84 10.55
C GLU A 104 17.86 0.89 11.11
N SER A 105 17.96 -0.38 10.72
CA SER A 105 17.27 -1.48 11.37
C SER A 105 18.14 -1.99 12.52
N HIS A 106 17.53 -2.23 13.69
CA HIS A 106 18.22 -2.77 14.85
C HIS A 106 17.85 -4.23 15.07
N LEU A 107 18.86 -5.05 15.34
CA LEU A 107 18.64 -6.42 15.77
C LEU A 107 18.20 -6.47 17.23
N TRP A 108 17.25 -7.34 17.51
CA TRP A 108 16.91 -7.76 18.87
C TRP A 108 17.02 -9.28 18.92
N ILE A 109 18.05 -9.79 19.59
CA ILE A 109 18.43 -11.21 19.56
C ILE A 109 18.12 -11.85 20.91
N GLY A 110 17.12 -12.72 20.94
CA GLY A 110 16.58 -13.21 22.19
C GLY A 110 16.11 -12.05 23.06
N ARG A 111 16.64 -11.89 24.28
CA ARG A 111 16.19 -10.84 25.20
C ARG A 111 17.15 -9.65 25.30
N ARG A 112 17.89 -9.36 24.25
CA ARG A 112 18.88 -8.27 24.25
C ARG A 112 18.98 -7.55 22.90
N PRO A 113 19.41 -6.30 22.89
CA PRO A 113 19.83 -5.64 21.66
C PRO A 113 20.96 -6.41 20.96
N GLY A 114 21.00 -6.34 19.64
CA GLY A 114 22.12 -6.84 18.84
C GLY A 114 23.43 -6.16 19.23
N ARG A 115 24.53 -6.90 19.19
CA ARG A 115 25.87 -6.33 19.36
C ARG A 115 26.32 -5.70 18.03
N ARG A 116 27.20 -4.71 18.11
CA ARG A 116 27.70 -4.02 16.91
C ARG A 116 28.23 -4.97 15.82
N ALA A 117 28.90 -6.05 16.21
CA ALA A 117 29.38 -7.05 15.24
C ALA A 117 28.24 -7.81 14.56
N GLU A 118 27.15 -8.11 15.27
CA GLU A 118 25.95 -8.76 14.73
C GLU A 118 25.21 -7.81 13.79
N GLU A 119 25.04 -6.54 14.15
CA GLU A 119 24.43 -5.49 13.31
C GLU A 119 25.23 -5.31 12.00
N LEU A 120 26.55 -5.21 12.08
CA LEU A 120 27.42 -5.08 10.93
C LEU A 120 27.37 -6.34 10.04
N ALA A 121 27.30 -7.53 10.62
CA ALA A 121 27.20 -8.78 9.88
C ALA A 121 25.85 -8.89 9.14
N PHE A 122 24.76 -8.53 9.80
CA PHE A 122 23.43 -8.46 9.19
C PHE A 122 23.40 -7.42 8.06
N GLY A 123 23.90 -6.19 8.28
CA GLY A 123 23.98 -5.16 7.27
C GLY A 123 24.77 -5.56 6.04
N ARG A 124 25.88 -6.30 6.21
CA ARG A 124 26.63 -6.87 5.08
C ARG A 124 25.83 -7.91 4.31
N ALA A 125 25.16 -8.84 5.02
CA ALA A 125 24.32 -9.84 4.38
C ALA A 125 23.17 -9.20 3.60
N TRP A 126 22.55 -8.16 4.17
CA TRP A 126 21.53 -7.35 3.49
C TRP A 126 22.07 -6.74 2.19
N SER A 127 23.16 -5.98 2.26
CA SER A 127 23.74 -5.30 1.09
C SER A 127 24.20 -6.26 0.00
N VAL A 128 24.67 -7.46 0.38
CA VAL A 128 25.06 -8.49 -0.57
C VAL A 128 23.84 -9.08 -1.28
N ALA A 129 22.78 -9.38 -0.55
CA ALA A 129 21.53 -9.91 -1.11
C ALA A 129 20.84 -8.90 -2.03
N ASP A 130 20.70 -7.67 -1.58
CA ASP A 130 20.07 -6.57 -2.32
C ASP A 130 20.79 -6.31 -3.65
N ARG A 131 22.12 -6.21 -3.60
CA ARG A 131 22.94 -6.05 -4.81
C ARG A 131 22.80 -7.23 -5.76
N ALA A 132 22.82 -8.46 -5.25
CA ALA A 132 22.71 -9.66 -6.08
C ALA A 132 21.36 -9.73 -6.82
N MET A 133 20.25 -9.35 -6.16
CA MET A 133 18.95 -9.28 -6.78
C MET A 133 18.87 -8.12 -7.80
N THR A 134 19.39 -6.95 -7.45
CA THR A 134 19.41 -5.77 -8.34
C THR A 134 20.25 -6.03 -9.59
N ASP A 135 21.44 -6.61 -9.44
CA ASP A 135 22.31 -6.95 -10.58
C ASP A 135 21.71 -8.09 -11.41
N GLY A 136 21.17 -9.11 -10.74
CA GLY A 136 20.52 -10.24 -11.40
C GLY A 136 19.31 -9.83 -12.25
N ALA A 137 18.56 -8.83 -11.82
CA ALA A 137 17.41 -8.30 -12.55
C ALA A 137 17.80 -7.55 -13.86
N ARG A 138 19.01 -7.03 -13.93
CA ARG A 138 19.53 -6.34 -15.12
C ARG A 138 20.09 -7.31 -16.19
N LEU A 139 20.30 -8.57 -15.81
CA LEU A 139 20.83 -9.56 -16.74
C LEU A 139 19.74 -9.95 -17.75
N PRO A 140 20.10 -10.09 -19.05
CA PRO A 140 19.17 -10.58 -20.05
C PRO A 140 18.82 -12.05 -19.78
N GLY A 141 17.60 -12.44 -20.10
CA GLY A 141 17.15 -13.82 -19.97
C GLY A 141 15.69 -13.92 -19.55
N ALA A 142 15.22 -15.15 -19.32
CA ALA A 142 13.88 -15.40 -18.84
C ALA A 142 13.75 -14.91 -17.40
N ASP A 143 12.61 -14.27 -17.10
CA ASP A 143 12.28 -13.85 -15.74
C ASP A 143 12.15 -15.06 -14.80
N ARG A 144 12.58 -14.88 -13.56
CA ARG A 144 12.64 -15.93 -12.55
C ARG A 144 12.33 -15.37 -11.16
N PRO A 145 12.05 -16.23 -10.16
CA PRO A 145 11.87 -15.80 -8.78
C PRO A 145 13.09 -15.04 -8.23
N ALA A 146 12.85 -13.92 -7.54
CA ALA A 146 13.91 -13.10 -6.93
C ALA A 146 14.79 -13.91 -5.94
N ALA A 147 14.21 -14.89 -5.25
CA ALA A 147 14.94 -15.80 -4.36
C ALA A 147 16.09 -16.53 -5.06
N GLN A 148 16.01 -16.78 -6.37
CA GLN A 148 17.06 -17.47 -7.13
C GLN A 148 18.31 -16.60 -7.39
N ALA A 149 18.22 -15.31 -7.14
CA ALA A 149 19.37 -14.41 -7.21
C ALA A 149 20.15 -14.31 -5.89
N LEU A 150 19.59 -14.82 -4.80
CA LEU A 150 20.26 -14.78 -3.49
C LEU A 150 21.53 -15.65 -3.52
N PRO A 151 22.68 -15.10 -3.11
CA PRO A 151 23.92 -15.87 -3.06
C PRO A 151 23.90 -16.86 -1.89
N PRO A 152 24.58 -18.02 -2.01
CA PRO A 152 24.59 -19.04 -0.97
C PRO A 152 25.35 -18.65 0.31
N GLY A 153 26.14 -17.58 0.28
CA GLY A 153 27.07 -17.19 1.33
C GLY A 153 26.57 -16.16 2.34
N LEU A 154 25.24 -16.00 2.54
CA LEU A 154 24.69 -15.00 3.48
C LEU A 154 24.88 -15.39 4.97
N GLY A 155 25.44 -16.55 5.27
CA GLY A 155 25.70 -17.04 6.63
C GLY A 155 24.40 -17.18 7.45
N PRO A 156 24.44 -16.94 8.76
CA PRO A 156 23.29 -17.11 9.64
C PRO A 156 22.17 -16.08 9.40
N TRP A 157 22.39 -15.09 8.54
CA TRP A 157 21.44 -14.03 8.27
C TRP A 157 20.56 -14.25 7.02
N GLY A 158 20.86 -15.28 6.20
CA GLY A 158 20.19 -15.50 4.91
C GLY A 158 18.66 -15.61 5.02
N GLU A 159 18.17 -16.42 5.95
CA GLU A 159 16.73 -16.55 6.19
C GLU A 159 16.10 -15.21 6.62
N ARG A 160 16.79 -14.49 7.51
CA ARG A 160 16.30 -13.20 8.01
C ARG A 160 16.25 -12.14 6.92
N VAL A 161 17.27 -12.07 6.09
CA VAL A 161 17.32 -11.16 4.92
C VAL A 161 16.19 -11.49 3.95
N SER A 162 16.01 -12.77 3.62
CA SER A 162 14.94 -13.22 2.72
C SER A 162 13.55 -12.90 3.30
N LEU A 163 13.36 -13.08 4.60
CA LEU A 163 12.09 -12.79 5.29
C LEU A 163 11.75 -11.29 5.21
N VAL A 164 12.71 -10.40 5.50
CA VAL A 164 12.46 -8.96 5.49
C VAL A 164 12.27 -8.42 4.08
N HIS A 165 13.07 -8.88 3.09
CA HIS A 165 12.82 -8.54 1.69
C HIS A 165 11.44 -9.02 1.22
N GLY A 166 11.03 -10.22 1.62
CA GLY A 166 9.70 -10.75 1.33
C GLY A 166 8.58 -9.90 1.94
N LEU A 167 8.75 -9.44 3.18
CA LEU A 167 7.79 -8.53 3.82
C LEU A 167 7.62 -7.24 3.01
N VAL A 168 8.73 -6.53 2.76
CA VAL A 168 8.68 -5.23 2.08
C VAL A 168 8.20 -5.34 0.64
N SER A 169 8.37 -6.51 0.02
CA SER A 169 7.82 -6.81 -1.31
C SER A 169 6.39 -7.36 -1.26
N GLY A 170 5.86 -7.65 -0.07
CA GLY A 170 4.50 -8.15 0.14
C GLY A 170 4.29 -9.64 -0.08
N ARG A 171 5.30 -10.39 -0.53
CA ARG A 171 5.28 -11.84 -0.72
C ARG A 171 6.66 -12.46 -0.53
N PRO A 172 6.75 -13.77 -0.22
CA PRO A 172 8.04 -14.46 -0.24
C PRO A 172 8.78 -14.26 -1.56
N LEU A 173 10.10 -14.06 -1.50
CA LEU A 173 10.93 -13.79 -2.69
C LEU A 173 10.84 -14.87 -3.79
N GLY A 174 10.42 -16.09 -3.45
CA GLY A 174 10.13 -17.15 -4.41
C GLY A 174 8.92 -16.89 -5.31
N GLU A 175 8.09 -15.92 -4.96
CA GLU A 175 6.84 -15.60 -5.67
C GLU A 175 6.89 -14.24 -6.38
N ILE A 176 8.04 -13.55 -6.34
CA ILE A 176 8.24 -12.23 -6.90
C ILE A 176 9.14 -12.33 -8.12
N SER A 177 8.77 -11.62 -9.20
CA SER A 177 9.61 -11.47 -10.39
C SER A 177 10.94 -10.82 -10.03
N LEU A 178 12.06 -11.43 -10.45
CA LEU A 178 13.38 -10.83 -10.30
C LEU A 178 13.51 -9.55 -11.14
N HIS A 179 12.92 -9.51 -12.32
CA HIS A 179 12.98 -8.33 -13.19
C HIS A 179 12.13 -7.16 -12.69
N ASP A 180 11.10 -7.42 -11.88
CA ASP A 180 10.26 -6.38 -11.25
C ASP A 180 10.85 -5.90 -9.90
N PHE A 181 11.66 -6.71 -9.23
CA PHE A 181 12.18 -6.44 -7.89
C PHE A 181 12.91 -5.10 -7.75
N PRO A 182 13.85 -4.72 -8.65
CA PRO A 182 14.59 -3.46 -8.53
C PRO A 182 13.77 -2.22 -8.79
N SER A 183 12.53 -2.36 -9.25
CA SER A 183 11.61 -1.24 -9.45
C SER A 183 11.10 -0.66 -8.12
N MET A 184 11.40 -1.31 -7.00
CA MET A 184 11.06 -0.87 -5.65
C MET A 184 12.29 -0.21 -5.02
N GLU A 185 12.56 1.04 -5.39
CA GLU A 185 13.69 1.78 -4.85
C GLU A 185 13.40 2.32 -3.45
N TYR A 186 14.29 1.99 -2.52
CA TYR A 186 14.34 2.54 -1.18
C TYR A 186 15.45 3.59 -1.11
N GLY A 187 15.07 4.84 -1.30
CA GLY A 187 15.97 5.97 -1.04
C GLY A 187 15.75 6.55 0.36
N ASP A 188 15.91 7.84 0.48
CA ASP A 188 15.51 8.56 1.68
C ASP A 188 14.00 8.44 1.89
N ASN A 189 13.61 7.85 3.00
CA ASN A 189 12.22 7.71 3.37
C ASN A 189 11.83 8.81 4.37
N PHE A 190 10.56 9.15 4.39
CA PHE A 190 10.01 10.15 5.30
C PHE A 190 8.79 9.61 6.04
N PHE A 191 8.53 10.21 7.19
CA PHE A 191 7.27 10.18 7.90
C PHE A 191 6.62 11.55 7.85
N ILE A 192 5.31 11.60 8.00
CA ILE A 192 4.57 12.85 8.12
C ILE A 192 3.84 12.89 9.45
N ALA A 193 4.18 13.86 10.30
CA ALA A 193 3.50 14.05 11.57
C ALA A 193 2.03 14.45 11.33
N GLY A 194 1.12 13.87 12.13
CA GLY A 194 -0.31 14.03 11.92
C GLY A 194 -0.95 13.00 11.01
N GLY A 195 -0.15 12.11 10.39
CA GLY A 195 -0.59 10.94 9.64
C GLY A 195 -0.70 11.14 8.14
N TYR A 196 -0.33 10.09 7.41
CA TYR A 196 -0.28 10.08 5.96
C TYR A 196 -1.69 10.13 5.33
N GLY A 197 -2.67 9.42 5.92
CA GLY A 197 -4.05 9.48 5.45
C GLY A 197 -4.66 10.87 5.63
N ALA A 198 -4.36 11.55 6.74
CA ALA A 198 -4.79 12.92 6.96
C ALA A 198 -4.15 13.91 5.96
N TYR A 199 -2.91 13.69 5.57
CA TYR A 199 -2.25 14.47 4.53
C TYR A 199 -2.95 14.31 3.18
N LEU A 200 -3.24 13.08 2.73
CA LEU A 200 -3.99 12.85 1.50
C LEU A 200 -5.38 13.48 1.53
N ALA A 201 -6.06 13.43 2.68
CA ALA A 201 -7.36 14.09 2.84
C ALA A 201 -7.26 15.61 2.65
N ARG A 202 -6.18 16.25 3.14
CA ARG A 202 -5.92 17.68 2.88
C ARG A 202 -5.66 17.98 1.40
N LEU A 203 -4.98 17.08 0.68
CA LEU A 203 -4.76 17.21 -0.77
C LEU A 203 -6.06 17.06 -1.57
N ALA A 204 -7.02 16.31 -1.06
CA ALA A 204 -8.33 16.13 -1.69
C ALA A 204 -9.31 17.27 -1.40
N ALA A 205 -8.95 18.23 -0.55
CA ALA A 205 -9.84 19.35 -0.21
C ALA A 205 -10.25 20.14 -1.46
N GLY A 206 -11.57 20.35 -1.61
CA GLY A 206 -12.16 21.06 -2.74
C GLY A 206 -12.28 20.23 -4.03
N LEU A 207 -11.93 18.95 -4.03
CA LEU A 207 -12.23 18.06 -5.15
C LEU A 207 -13.70 17.62 -5.10
N PRO A 208 -14.36 17.45 -6.24
CA PRO A 208 -15.74 16.95 -6.33
C PRO A 208 -15.76 15.42 -6.11
N VAL A 209 -15.81 14.99 -4.86
CA VAL A 209 -15.77 13.58 -4.46
C VAL A 209 -17.13 13.13 -3.91
N ALA A 210 -17.68 12.06 -4.46
CA ALA A 210 -18.80 11.33 -3.87
C ALA A 210 -18.28 10.10 -3.12
N LEU A 211 -18.38 10.12 -1.79
CA LEU A 211 -18.05 8.99 -0.92
C LEU A 211 -19.22 7.98 -0.88
N ALA A 212 -18.95 6.75 -0.39
CA ALA A 212 -19.92 5.66 -0.31
C ALA A 212 -20.67 5.47 -1.65
N THR A 213 -19.96 5.59 -2.76
CA THR A 213 -20.49 5.52 -4.12
C THR A 213 -19.70 4.48 -4.94
N PRO A 214 -19.90 3.19 -4.69
CA PRO A 214 -19.26 2.16 -5.48
C PRO A 214 -19.78 2.19 -6.92
N VAL A 215 -18.87 2.04 -7.88
CA VAL A 215 -19.21 1.85 -9.30
C VAL A 215 -19.33 0.36 -9.56
N ALA A 216 -20.54 -0.09 -9.91
CA ALA A 216 -20.82 -1.50 -10.19
C ALA A 216 -20.44 -1.92 -11.59
N ALA A 217 -20.60 -1.02 -12.57
CA ALA A 217 -20.25 -1.28 -13.96
C ALA A 217 -19.81 0.01 -14.68
N LEU A 218 -18.92 -0.17 -15.64
CA LEU A 218 -18.44 0.84 -16.58
C LEU A 218 -18.76 0.38 -18.00
N ASP A 219 -19.72 1.07 -18.63
CA ASP A 219 -20.08 0.87 -20.03
C ASP A 219 -19.30 1.89 -20.88
N TRP A 220 -18.54 1.40 -21.86
CA TRP A 220 -17.69 2.17 -22.76
C TRP A 220 -17.94 1.86 -24.25
N ALA A 221 -19.10 1.24 -24.56
CA ALA A 221 -19.46 0.88 -25.92
C ALA A 221 -19.85 2.08 -26.82
N GLY A 222 -20.40 3.14 -26.20
CA GLY A 222 -20.91 4.31 -26.92
C GLY A 222 -19.92 5.46 -27.06
N GLU A 223 -20.42 6.66 -27.36
CA GLU A 223 -19.63 7.89 -27.23
C GLU A 223 -19.43 8.24 -25.76
N GLY A 224 -18.17 8.28 -25.29
CA GLY A 224 -17.84 8.44 -23.87
C GLY A 224 -18.06 7.18 -23.04
N VAL A 225 -18.33 7.37 -21.76
CA VAL A 225 -18.52 6.30 -20.78
C VAL A 225 -19.77 6.52 -19.94
N ARG A 226 -20.38 5.43 -19.47
CA ARG A 226 -21.51 5.43 -18.54
C ARG A 226 -21.18 4.54 -17.34
N LEU A 227 -21.29 5.10 -16.16
CA LEU A 227 -21.02 4.41 -14.90
C LEU A 227 -22.34 4.08 -14.20
N ASP A 228 -22.48 2.82 -13.79
CA ASP A 228 -23.60 2.35 -12.95
C ASP A 228 -23.22 2.52 -11.47
N LEU A 229 -23.97 3.34 -10.75
CA LEU A 229 -23.78 3.65 -9.34
C LEU A 229 -24.82 2.95 -8.46
N GLY A 230 -25.45 1.89 -8.98
CA GLY A 230 -26.50 1.15 -8.29
C GLY A 230 -27.69 2.04 -7.92
N ALA A 231 -28.09 2.03 -6.67
CA ALA A 231 -29.23 2.82 -6.18
C ALA A 231 -29.06 4.35 -6.33
N ARG A 232 -27.85 4.83 -6.64
CA ARG A 232 -27.57 6.25 -6.88
C ARG A 232 -27.75 6.66 -8.36
N GLY A 233 -28.13 5.72 -9.23
CA GLY A 233 -28.37 5.99 -10.65
C GLY A 233 -27.12 5.81 -11.52
N THR A 234 -26.95 6.67 -12.51
CA THR A 234 -25.85 6.61 -13.47
C THR A 234 -25.15 7.95 -13.61
N LEU A 235 -23.87 7.91 -13.96
CA LEU A 235 -23.07 9.08 -14.34
C LEU A 235 -22.52 8.87 -15.75
N ARG A 236 -22.59 9.92 -16.60
CA ARG A 236 -21.94 9.93 -17.92
C ARG A 236 -20.68 10.79 -17.84
N ALA A 237 -19.64 10.45 -18.63
CA ALA A 237 -18.44 11.25 -18.79
C ALA A 237 -17.83 11.00 -20.18
N ARG A 238 -16.92 11.86 -20.62
CA ARG A 238 -16.16 11.64 -21.86
C ARG A 238 -15.16 10.50 -21.71
N ALA A 239 -14.56 10.40 -20.53
CA ALA A 239 -13.55 9.39 -20.19
C ALA A 239 -13.70 8.87 -18.75
N ALA A 240 -13.17 7.68 -18.49
CA ALA A 240 -13.04 7.11 -17.16
C ALA A 240 -11.57 6.82 -16.82
N LEU A 241 -11.18 7.14 -15.58
CA LEU A 241 -9.91 6.72 -14.99
C LEU A 241 -10.19 5.74 -13.86
N VAL A 242 -9.77 4.50 -14.01
CA VAL A 242 -9.93 3.43 -13.02
C VAL A 242 -8.69 3.40 -12.14
N THR A 243 -8.85 3.75 -10.85
CA THR A 243 -7.77 3.71 -9.85
C THR A 243 -8.02 2.67 -8.75
N ALA A 244 -8.97 1.76 -8.99
CA ALA A 244 -9.23 0.64 -8.10
C ALA A 244 -8.03 -0.33 -8.06
N PRO A 245 -7.74 -0.97 -6.90
CA PRO A 245 -6.68 -1.96 -6.81
C PRO A 245 -6.89 -3.12 -7.79
N MET A 246 -5.81 -3.66 -8.38
CA MET A 246 -5.90 -4.77 -9.35
C MET A 246 -6.68 -5.97 -8.80
N MET A 247 -6.49 -6.30 -7.53
CA MET A 247 -7.19 -7.40 -6.85
C MET A 247 -8.72 -7.22 -6.81
N VAL A 248 -9.20 -5.97 -6.84
CA VAL A 248 -10.63 -5.63 -6.84
C VAL A 248 -11.23 -5.80 -8.25
N LEU A 249 -10.39 -5.74 -9.28
CA LEU A 249 -10.76 -5.88 -10.69
C LEU A 249 -10.65 -7.32 -11.22
N GLN A 250 -10.02 -8.23 -10.47
CA GLN A 250 -9.74 -9.61 -10.89
C GLN A 250 -10.98 -10.49 -10.92
N GLU A 251 -11.03 -11.40 -11.90
CA GLU A 251 -11.98 -12.49 -12.00
C GLU A 251 -11.71 -13.59 -10.94
N PRO A 252 -12.69 -14.42 -10.56
CA PRO A 252 -14.04 -14.49 -11.16
C PRO A 252 -15.08 -13.55 -10.54
N ALA A 253 -14.71 -12.68 -9.62
CA ALA A 253 -15.65 -11.81 -8.91
C ALA A 253 -15.16 -10.36 -8.83
N PRO A 254 -15.00 -9.65 -9.96
CA PRO A 254 -14.61 -8.26 -9.96
C PRO A 254 -15.68 -7.39 -9.29
N ALA A 255 -15.25 -6.42 -8.49
CA ALA A 255 -16.17 -5.45 -7.90
C ALA A 255 -16.65 -4.40 -8.90
N LEU A 256 -15.93 -4.22 -10.01
CA LEU A 256 -16.26 -3.35 -11.14
C LEU A 256 -16.32 -4.19 -12.43
N ARG A 257 -17.45 -4.22 -13.06
CA ARG A 257 -17.66 -4.88 -14.36
C ARG A 257 -17.45 -3.90 -15.52
N PHE A 258 -16.97 -4.39 -16.64
CA PHE A 258 -16.78 -3.61 -17.88
C PHE A 258 -17.74 -4.10 -18.95
N ALA A 259 -18.32 -3.16 -19.70
CA ALA A 259 -19.22 -3.45 -20.84
C ALA A 259 -18.83 -2.53 -22.04
N PRO A 260 -18.37 -3.09 -23.16
CA PRO A 260 -18.00 -4.50 -23.35
C PRO A 260 -16.86 -4.97 -22.42
N ASP A 261 -16.59 -6.27 -22.43
CA ASP A 261 -15.47 -6.83 -21.68
C ASP A 261 -14.15 -6.19 -22.11
N LEU A 262 -13.20 -6.12 -21.19
CA LEU A 262 -11.86 -5.64 -21.50
C LEU A 262 -11.15 -6.53 -22.52
N PRO A 263 -10.32 -5.96 -23.42
CA PRO A 263 -9.52 -6.76 -24.33
C PRO A 263 -8.73 -7.85 -23.61
N GLY A 264 -8.62 -9.05 -24.21
CA GLY A 264 -7.97 -10.20 -23.60
C GLY A 264 -6.59 -9.91 -22.96
N PRO A 265 -5.67 -9.21 -23.66
CA PRO A 265 -4.38 -8.84 -23.08
C PRO A 265 -4.48 -7.98 -21.82
N VAL A 266 -5.42 -7.02 -21.79
CA VAL A 266 -5.66 -6.15 -20.62
C VAL A 266 -6.20 -6.95 -19.45
N ARG A 267 -7.17 -7.84 -19.69
CA ARG A 267 -7.71 -8.76 -18.70
C ARG A 267 -6.61 -9.66 -18.14
N ALA A 268 -5.81 -10.29 -19.00
CA ALA A 268 -4.71 -11.15 -18.62
C ALA A 268 -3.65 -10.39 -17.78
N ALA A 269 -3.39 -9.13 -18.08
CA ALA A 269 -2.47 -8.30 -17.31
C ALA A 269 -3.03 -8.04 -15.89
N ILE A 270 -4.32 -7.69 -15.77
CA ILE A 270 -4.97 -7.51 -14.46
C ILE A 270 -4.92 -8.80 -13.64
N ASP A 271 -5.27 -9.94 -14.23
CA ASP A 271 -5.33 -11.24 -13.56
C ASP A 271 -3.92 -11.82 -13.27
N GLY A 272 -2.89 -11.29 -13.93
CA GLY A 272 -1.49 -11.64 -13.73
C GLY A 272 -0.92 -11.19 -12.39
N PHE A 273 -1.44 -10.13 -11.78
CA PHE A 273 -0.96 -9.67 -10.48
C PHE A 273 -1.29 -10.63 -9.35
N ARG A 274 -0.50 -10.58 -8.29
CA ARG A 274 -0.73 -11.30 -7.03
C ARG A 274 -0.91 -10.31 -5.88
N THR A 275 -1.71 -10.72 -4.91
CA THR A 275 -1.93 -9.94 -3.68
C THR A 275 -0.68 -9.89 -2.83
N GLY A 276 -0.16 -8.72 -2.57
CA GLY A 276 0.81 -8.49 -1.51
C GLY A 276 0.12 -8.40 -0.15
N ILE A 277 0.75 -8.95 0.89
CA ILE A 277 0.26 -8.89 2.27
C ILE A 277 1.30 -8.21 3.15
N TYR A 278 0.87 -7.13 3.77
CA TYR A 278 1.59 -6.38 4.77
C TYR A 278 0.55 -5.81 5.73
N GLU A 279 0.43 -6.43 6.89
CA GLU A 279 -0.58 -6.08 7.87
C GLU A 279 0.09 -5.61 9.15
N HIS A 280 -0.62 -4.79 9.93
CA HIS A 280 -0.13 -4.31 11.21
C HIS A 280 -0.99 -4.78 12.37
N VAL A 281 -0.34 -5.21 13.44
CA VAL A 281 -0.93 -5.22 14.77
C VAL A 281 -0.43 -3.97 15.49
N VAL A 282 -1.32 -3.00 15.68
CA VAL A 282 -1.00 -1.73 16.34
C VAL A 282 -0.90 -1.96 17.84
N LEU A 283 0.25 -1.61 18.42
CA LEU A 283 0.52 -1.74 19.83
C LEU A 283 0.58 -0.37 20.48
N HIS A 284 -0.09 -0.21 21.60
CA HIS A 284 0.19 0.88 22.54
C HIS A 284 0.97 0.30 23.72
N TRP A 285 2.24 0.70 23.84
CA TRP A 285 3.16 0.06 24.76
C TRP A 285 4.14 1.06 25.41
N PRO A 286 3.69 1.80 26.43
CA PRO A 286 4.48 2.83 27.10
C PRO A 286 5.80 2.30 27.72
N SER A 287 5.75 1.13 28.39
CA SER A 287 6.93 0.52 29.04
C SER A 287 7.81 -0.30 28.10
N SER A 288 7.62 -0.17 26.79
CA SER A 288 8.43 -0.88 25.78
C SER A 288 9.94 -0.73 26.04
N PRO A 289 10.72 -1.81 26.00
CA PRO A 289 12.17 -1.75 26.14
C PRO A 289 12.86 -1.12 24.93
N PHE A 290 12.17 -1.02 23.79
CA PHE A 290 12.71 -0.40 22.58
C PHE A 290 12.82 1.12 22.75
N ARG A 291 13.98 1.65 22.39
CA ARG A 291 14.31 3.07 22.52
C ARG A 291 14.47 3.71 21.14
N GLY A 292 14.33 5.02 21.12
CA GLY A 292 14.44 5.81 19.89
C GLY A 292 13.13 5.88 19.11
N ARG A 293 13.01 6.95 18.33
CA ARG A 293 11.83 7.22 17.48
C ARG A 293 11.95 6.47 16.17
N ASP A 294 10.84 5.87 15.69
CA ASP A 294 10.69 5.32 14.34
C ASP A 294 11.77 4.31 13.96
N ARG A 295 12.13 3.41 14.86
CA ARG A 295 13.17 2.42 14.59
C ARG A 295 12.57 1.07 14.23
N LEU A 296 13.07 0.49 13.16
CA LEU A 296 12.78 -0.90 12.82
C LEU A 296 13.58 -1.83 13.71
N ALA A 297 12.90 -2.72 14.42
CA ALA A 297 13.52 -3.80 15.18
C ALA A 297 13.27 -5.14 14.51
N SER A 298 14.35 -5.81 14.13
CA SER A 298 14.34 -7.18 13.65
C SER A 298 14.44 -8.13 14.83
N LEU A 299 13.36 -8.85 15.13
CA LEU A 299 13.30 -9.80 16.25
C LEU A 299 13.85 -11.16 15.81
N VAL A 300 14.90 -11.65 16.46
CA VAL A 300 15.63 -12.88 16.09
C VAL A 300 15.71 -13.82 17.29
N GLY A 301 15.58 -15.14 17.07
CA GLY A 301 15.81 -16.16 18.09
C GLY A 301 14.60 -16.52 18.93
N GLY A 302 13.39 -16.47 18.38
CA GLY A 302 12.17 -16.99 18.98
C GLY A 302 11.57 -18.12 18.17
N ARG A 303 10.50 -18.78 18.69
CA ARG A 303 9.72 -19.78 17.95
C ARG A 303 9.03 -19.17 16.72
N LEU A 304 8.63 -17.92 16.85
CA LEU A 304 8.15 -17.10 15.74
C LEU A 304 9.15 -15.97 15.51
N GLN A 305 9.50 -15.79 14.25
CA GLN A 305 10.36 -14.71 13.82
C GLN A 305 9.51 -13.75 12.97
N PRO A 306 8.85 -12.75 13.61
CA PRO A 306 8.10 -11.77 12.86
C PRO A 306 9.06 -10.97 11.97
N PRO A 307 8.61 -10.52 10.81
CA PRO A 307 9.48 -9.83 9.87
C PRO A 307 9.99 -8.49 10.41
N GLY A 308 9.19 -7.77 11.20
CA GLY A 308 9.58 -6.51 11.77
C GLY A 308 8.69 -6.02 12.90
N LEU A 309 9.22 -5.05 13.63
CA LEU A 309 8.51 -4.23 14.62
C LEU A 309 8.98 -2.78 14.45
N LEU A 310 8.11 -1.92 13.90
CA LEU A 310 8.38 -0.48 13.92
C LEU A 310 8.07 0.07 15.30
N THR A 311 9.07 0.67 15.94
CA THR A 311 8.98 1.05 17.35
C THR A 311 8.84 2.55 17.53
N ARG A 312 8.05 2.96 18.54
CA ARG A 312 7.84 4.36 18.93
C ARG A 312 7.56 5.29 17.77
N VAL A 313 6.55 4.93 17.00
CA VAL A 313 6.09 5.70 15.84
C VAL A 313 5.82 7.15 16.26
N ASP A 314 6.40 8.10 15.55
CA ASP A 314 6.40 9.54 15.89
C ASP A 314 6.91 9.88 17.29
N GLY A 315 7.68 8.99 17.92
CA GLY A 315 8.13 9.14 19.31
C GLY A 315 7.03 8.85 20.35
N THR A 316 5.89 8.36 19.92
CA THR A 316 4.74 8.00 20.76
C THR A 316 4.93 6.62 21.39
N PRO A 317 4.04 6.19 22.30
CA PRO A 317 4.02 4.81 22.79
C PRO A 317 3.48 3.79 21.77
N PHE A 318 3.19 4.19 20.54
CA PHE A 318 2.71 3.28 19.51
C PHE A 318 3.84 2.55 18.81
N HIS A 319 3.56 1.28 18.44
CA HIS A 319 4.45 0.40 17.69
C HIS A 319 3.61 -0.39 16.68
N TYR A 320 4.20 -0.76 15.54
CA TYR A 320 3.56 -1.64 14.56
C TYR A 320 4.30 -2.97 14.53
N PHE A 321 3.61 -4.03 14.92
CA PHE A 321 4.09 -5.38 14.74
C PHE A 321 3.61 -5.85 13.37
N GLU A 322 4.56 -6.18 12.50
CA GLU A 322 4.29 -6.47 11.11
C GLU A 322 3.93 -7.94 10.91
N LEU A 323 2.93 -8.19 10.06
CA LEU A 323 2.50 -9.50 9.64
C LEU A 323 2.73 -9.66 8.14
N ASP A 324 3.46 -10.69 7.77
CA ASP A 324 3.69 -11.11 6.40
C ASP A 324 2.70 -12.19 5.94
N VAL A 325 2.86 -12.69 4.70
CA VAL A 325 2.02 -13.75 4.13
C VAL A 325 1.95 -14.99 5.03
N PRO A 326 3.07 -15.58 5.50
CA PRO A 326 3.01 -16.76 6.37
C PRO A 326 2.26 -16.54 7.68
N LEU A 327 2.48 -15.42 8.35
CA LEU A 327 1.79 -15.10 9.62
C LEU A 327 0.31 -14.82 9.40
N ALA A 328 -0.05 -14.08 8.36
CA ALA A 328 -1.44 -13.82 8.01
C ALA A 328 -2.18 -15.14 7.66
N ALA A 329 -1.59 -15.98 6.83
CA ALA A 329 -2.16 -17.28 6.47
C ALA A 329 -2.34 -18.20 7.70
N ARG A 330 -1.41 -18.17 8.65
CA ARG A 330 -1.55 -18.90 9.91
C ARG A 330 -2.74 -18.44 10.73
N LEU A 331 -2.97 -17.12 10.81
CA LEU A 331 -4.12 -16.55 11.52
C LEU A 331 -5.44 -16.93 10.84
N ASP A 332 -5.48 -16.90 9.51
CA ASP A 332 -6.66 -17.28 8.72
C ASP A 332 -6.98 -18.76 8.85
N ALA A 333 -5.98 -19.65 8.73
CA ALA A 333 -6.15 -21.08 8.90
C ALA A 333 -6.70 -21.45 10.29
N ALA A 334 -6.27 -20.71 11.32
CA ALA A 334 -6.77 -20.87 12.68
C ALA A 334 -8.13 -20.20 12.92
N ARG A 335 -8.69 -19.48 11.94
CA ARG A 335 -9.89 -18.63 12.09
C ARG A 335 -9.79 -17.71 13.31
N ALA A 336 -8.59 -17.22 13.58
CA ALA A 336 -8.25 -16.60 14.85
C ALA A 336 -8.62 -15.11 14.91
N GLY A 337 -8.74 -14.43 13.75
CA GLY A 337 -9.09 -13.02 13.65
C GLY A 337 -8.20 -12.11 14.49
N ALA A 338 -8.72 -10.96 14.87
CA ALA A 338 -7.99 -9.98 15.68
C ALA A 338 -7.56 -10.51 17.06
N ASP A 339 -8.34 -11.39 17.68
CA ASP A 339 -7.97 -11.97 18.98
C ASP A 339 -6.81 -12.94 18.85
N GLY A 340 -6.74 -13.68 17.75
CA GLY A 340 -5.58 -14.52 17.43
C GLY A 340 -4.32 -13.69 17.20
N ALA A 341 -4.43 -12.59 16.47
CA ALA A 341 -3.32 -11.67 16.27
C ALA A 341 -2.82 -11.07 17.61
N ARG A 342 -3.74 -10.68 18.50
CA ARG A 342 -3.39 -10.21 19.86
C ARG A 342 -2.63 -11.26 20.67
N ARG A 343 -3.08 -12.51 20.64
CA ARG A 343 -2.39 -13.63 21.33
C ARG A 343 -1.02 -13.88 20.74
N LEU A 344 -0.92 -14.00 19.41
CA LEU A 344 0.34 -14.21 18.69
C LEU A 344 1.39 -13.16 19.05
N VAL A 345 1.01 -11.87 19.01
CA VAL A 345 1.92 -10.78 19.39
C VAL A 345 2.37 -10.88 20.84
N ARG A 346 1.45 -11.12 21.79
CA ARG A 346 1.78 -11.24 23.20
C ARG A 346 2.72 -12.43 23.48
N GLU A 347 2.49 -13.57 22.85
CA GLU A 347 3.35 -14.75 22.98
C GLU A 347 4.74 -14.48 22.41
N THR A 348 4.81 -13.91 21.21
CA THR A 348 6.07 -13.56 20.54
C THR A 348 6.88 -12.56 21.37
N LEU A 349 6.25 -11.48 21.82
CA LEU A 349 6.93 -10.45 22.63
C LEU A 349 7.29 -10.97 24.02
N ALA A 350 6.48 -11.85 24.64
CA ALA A 350 6.83 -12.48 25.92
C ALA A 350 8.13 -13.30 25.82
N GLU A 351 8.33 -13.97 24.70
CA GLU A 351 9.53 -14.72 24.38
C GLU A 351 10.74 -13.79 24.18
N GLN A 352 10.54 -12.72 23.41
CA GLN A 352 11.59 -11.79 22.97
C GLN A 352 12.03 -10.79 24.05
N VAL A 353 11.11 -10.28 24.85
CA VAL A 353 11.45 -9.23 25.84
C VAL A 353 11.14 -9.61 27.29
N GLY A 354 10.42 -10.69 27.48
CA GLY A 354 9.98 -11.15 28.81
C GLY A 354 8.62 -10.57 29.23
N ARG A 355 7.87 -11.38 29.99
CA ARG A 355 6.47 -11.05 30.41
C ARG A 355 6.38 -9.78 31.25
N GLY A 356 7.44 -9.41 31.96
CA GLY A 356 7.47 -8.21 32.79
C GLY A 356 7.23 -6.92 32.04
N PHE A 357 7.70 -6.83 30.80
CA PHE A 357 7.50 -5.67 29.93
C PHE A 357 6.08 -5.58 29.33
N LEU A 358 5.27 -6.64 29.41
CA LEU A 358 3.96 -6.69 28.72
C LEU A 358 2.79 -6.23 29.62
N ARG A 359 3.06 -5.67 30.79
CA ARG A 359 2.01 -5.31 31.79
C ARG A 359 1.04 -4.25 31.24
N ASP A 360 1.56 -3.25 30.55
CA ASP A 360 0.83 -2.13 29.98
C ASP A 360 0.66 -2.22 28.45
N LEU A 361 1.01 -3.37 27.84
CA LEU A 361 0.82 -3.62 26.42
C LEU A 361 -0.67 -3.75 26.10
N ALA A 362 -1.18 -2.85 25.28
CA ALA A 362 -2.50 -2.93 24.69
C ALA A 362 -2.40 -3.08 23.17
N VAL A 363 -3.40 -3.70 22.56
CA VAL A 363 -3.52 -3.87 21.10
C VAL A 363 -4.83 -3.19 20.65
N PRO A 364 -4.79 -1.89 20.38
CA PRO A 364 -5.99 -1.13 20.03
C PRO A 364 -6.53 -1.42 18.63
N ALA A 365 -5.68 -1.83 17.69
CA ALA A 365 -6.12 -2.15 16.34
C ALA A 365 -5.30 -3.29 15.72
N VAL A 366 -5.92 -4.02 14.80
CA VAL A 366 -5.33 -5.02 13.91
C VAL A 366 -5.84 -4.70 12.52
N THR A 367 -4.97 -4.62 11.52
CA THR A 367 -5.38 -4.43 10.14
C THR A 367 -5.66 -5.77 9.47
N GLU A 368 -6.57 -5.77 8.54
CA GLU A 368 -6.98 -6.96 7.77
C GLU A 368 -7.28 -6.55 6.32
N TRP A 369 -6.32 -5.87 5.67
CA TRP A 369 -6.45 -5.35 4.31
C TRP A 369 -6.79 -6.44 3.28
N ARG A 370 -6.33 -7.68 3.53
CA ARG A 370 -6.60 -8.85 2.70
C ARG A 370 -8.08 -9.24 2.67
N HIS A 371 -8.83 -8.90 3.74
CA HIS A 371 -10.26 -9.16 3.87
C HIS A 371 -11.15 -7.96 3.54
N ASP A 372 -10.56 -6.79 3.32
CA ASP A 372 -11.29 -5.60 2.92
C ASP A 372 -11.73 -5.73 1.45
N PRO A 373 -13.04 -5.62 1.14
CA PRO A 373 -13.57 -5.87 -0.19
C PRO A 373 -13.07 -4.88 -1.26
N TRP A 374 -12.63 -3.69 -0.84
CA TRP A 374 -12.17 -2.62 -1.73
C TRP A 374 -10.65 -2.51 -1.84
N SER A 375 -9.90 -3.41 -1.22
CA SER A 375 -8.45 -3.52 -1.36
C SER A 375 -7.99 -4.93 -1.70
N ARG A 376 -8.54 -5.94 -1.03
CA ARG A 376 -8.20 -7.37 -1.19
C ARG A 376 -6.70 -7.63 -1.07
N GLY A 377 -6.03 -6.85 -0.21
CA GLY A 377 -4.59 -6.90 0.06
C GLY A 377 -3.94 -5.55 0.21
N SER A 378 -2.64 -5.55 0.43
CA SER A 378 -1.86 -4.34 0.70
C SER A 378 -1.40 -3.64 -0.57
N TRP A 379 -0.90 -4.38 -1.56
CA TRP A 379 -0.52 -3.89 -2.89
C TRP A 379 -0.43 -5.00 -3.93
N ALA A 380 -0.18 -4.60 -5.19
CA ALA A 380 -0.07 -5.51 -6.33
C ALA A 380 1.37 -5.95 -6.56
N VAL A 381 1.62 -7.25 -6.60
CA VAL A 381 2.93 -7.87 -6.84
C VAL A 381 2.92 -8.55 -8.19
N VAL A 382 4.01 -8.42 -8.95
CA VAL A 382 4.23 -9.12 -10.22
C VAL A 382 4.95 -10.43 -9.94
N PRO A 383 4.35 -11.59 -10.25
CA PRO A 383 5.02 -12.87 -10.19
C PRO A 383 5.95 -13.08 -11.40
N PRO A 384 6.87 -14.06 -11.35
CA PRO A 384 7.71 -14.38 -12.49
C PRO A 384 6.91 -14.61 -13.78
N GLY A 385 7.42 -14.09 -14.89
CA GLY A 385 6.79 -14.20 -16.22
C GLY A 385 5.71 -13.15 -16.54
N HIS A 386 5.43 -12.20 -15.65
CA HIS A 386 4.38 -11.17 -15.83
C HIS A 386 4.91 -9.72 -15.84
N THR A 387 6.19 -9.50 -16.06
CA THR A 387 6.88 -8.19 -15.97
C THR A 387 6.29 -7.10 -16.88
N GLY A 388 5.68 -7.47 -18.01
CA GLY A 388 5.03 -6.52 -18.93
C GLY A 388 3.67 -5.98 -18.47
N ALA A 389 3.07 -6.56 -17.42
CA ALA A 389 1.69 -6.21 -17.01
C ALA A 389 1.55 -4.74 -16.61
N ARG A 390 2.55 -4.17 -15.92
CA ARG A 390 2.50 -2.76 -15.49
C ARG A 390 2.44 -1.79 -16.67
N ASP A 391 3.24 -2.01 -17.71
CA ASP A 391 3.29 -1.11 -18.87
C ASP A 391 2.08 -1.25 -19.77
N LEU A 392 1.62 -2.49 -19.98
CA LEU A 392 0.45 -2.74 -20.81
C LEU A 392 -0.80 -2.00 -20.28
N LEU A 393 -0.95 -1.92 -18.96
CA LEU A 393 -2.08 -1.22 -18.34
C LEU A 393 -1.96 0.31 -18.36
N LYS A 394 -0.84 0.87 -18.80
CA LYS A 394 -0.70 2.34 -19.00
C LYS A 394 -1.36 2.83 -20.27
N GLU A 395 -1.60 1.93 -21.23
CA GLU A 395 -2.27 2.24 -22.48
C GLU A 395 -3.78 2.41 -22.28
N ALA A 396 -4.36 3.32 -23.06
CA ALA A 396 -5.78 3.55 -23.05
C ALA A 396 -6.55 2.39 -23.67
N VAL A 397 -7.68 2.02 -23.11
CA VAL A 397 -8.61 1.07 -23.68
C VAL A 397 -9.72 1.82 -24.42
N GLY A 398 -9.76 1.66 -25.76
CA GLY A 398 -10.75 2.31 -26.63
C GLY A 398 -10.76 3.84 -26.52
N GLU A 399 -9.62 4.44 -26.18
CA GLU A 399 -9.44 5.89 -25.99
C GLU A 399 -10.41 6.52 -24.97
N ARG A 400 -11.03 5.71 -24.10
CA ARG A 400 -12.05 6.14 -23.13
C ARG A 400 -11.82 5.64 -21.73
N VAL A 401 -11.08 4.54 -21.57
CA VAL A 401 -10.81 3.94 -20.26
C VAL A 401 -9.31 3.90 -20.02
N TRP A 402 -8.89 4.51 -18.94
CA TRP A 402 -7.50 4.51 -18.47
C TRP A 402 -7.40 3.85 -17.12
N PHE A 403 -6.21 3.33 -16.82
CA PHE A 403 -5.87 2.77 -15.52
C PHE A 403 -4.74 3.57 -14.87
N ALA A 404 -4.80 3.71 -13.55
CA ALA A 404 -3.71 4.24 -12.74
C ALA A 404 -3.73 3.60 -11.34
N GLY A 405 -2.63 3.72 -10.64
CA GLY A 405 -2.49 3.18 -9.28
C GLY A 405 -1.09 2.65 -9.05
N GLU A 406 -0.81 2.24 -7.82
CA GLU A 406 0.51 1.74 -7.43
C GLU A 406 0.96 0.53 -8.26
N ALA A 407 0.02 -0.27 -8.73
CA ALA A 407 0.29 -1.44 -9.56
C ALA A 407 0.96 -1.10 -10.90
N LEU A 408 0.79 0.13 -11.42
CA LEU A 408 1.34 0.55 -12.69
C LEU A 408 2.69 1.27 -12.56
N SER A 409 3.03 1.73 -11.37
CA SER A 409 4.33 2.36 -11.13
C SER A 409 5.46 1.34 -11.26
N ARG A 410 6.50 1.66 -12.04
CA ARG A 410 7.70 0.83 -12.14
C ARG A 410 8.68 1.08 -11.00
N GLU A 411 8.85 2.33 -10.63
CA GLU A 411 9.90 2.76 -9.69
C GLU A 411 9.42 2.82 -8.24
N GLN A 412 8.09 2.89 -8.04
CA GLN A 412 7.48 3.04 -6.73
C GLN A 412 6.20 2.17 -6.58
N TRP A 413 6.20 0.96 -7.16
CA TRP A 413 5.05 0.08 -6.98
C TRP A 413 4.84 -0.26 -5.49
N GLY A 414 3.61 -0.54 -5.11
CA GLY A 414 3.26 -0.79 -3.71
C GLY A 414 3.24 0.46 -2.82
N THR A 415 3.45 1.66 -3.36
CA THR A 415 3.53 2.90 -2.57
C THR A 415 2.43 3.90 -2.92
N ALA A 416 2.06 4.73 -1.94
CA ALA A 416 1.12 5.83 -2.19
C ALA A 416 1.74 6.93 -3.08
N GLY A 417 3.07 7.14 -3.01
CA GLY A 417 3.79 8.06 -3.89
C GLY A 417 3.72 7.62 -5.35
N GLY A 418 4.00 6.34 -5.62
CA GLY A 418 3.88 5.77 -6.97
C GLY A 418 2.44 5.79 -7.49
N ALA A 419 1.46 5.53 -6.62
CA ALA A 419 0.05 5.67 -6.98
C ALA A 419 -0.30 7.10 -7.39
N PHE A 420 0.16 8.09 -6.63
CA PHE A 420 -0.09 9.50 -6.92
C PHE A 420 0.55 9.93 -8.26
N ALA A 421 1.81 9.56 -8.49
CA ALA A 421 2.53 9.82 -9.75
C ALA A 421 1.82 9.20 -10.96
N GLU A 422 1.35 7.95 -10.84
CA GLU A 422 0.60 7.27 -11.91
C GLU A 422 -0.76 7.95 -12.17
N GLY A 423 -1.40 8.48 -11.12
CA GLY A 423 -2.59 9.31 -11.27
C GLY A 423 -2.34 10.57 -12.08
N GLU A 424 -1.26 11.29 -11.81
CA GLU A 424 -0.86 12.48 -12.57
C GLU A 424 -0.48 12.13 -14.01
N ARG A 425 0.29 11.05 -14.23
CA ARG A 425 0.62 10.56 -15.58
C ARG A 425 -0.63 10.26 -16.41
N ALA A 426 -1.58 9.52 -15.84
CA ALA A 426 -2.81 9.18 -16.55
C ALA A 426 -3.67 10.42 -16.82
N ALA A 427 -3.70 11.37 -15.89
CA ALA A 427 -4.41 12.63 -16.08
C ALA A 427 -3.85 13.45 -17.26
N ASP A 428 -2.52 13.51 -17.40
CA ASP A 428 -1.88 14.18 -18.54
C ASP A 428 -2.20 13.48 -19.86
N ALA A 429 -2.20 12.13 -19.90
CA ALA A 429 -2.56 11.37 -21.07
C ALA A 429 -4.03 11.57 -21.47
N ILE A 430 -4.94 11.56 -20.50
CA ILE A 430 -6.37 11.85 -20.73
C ILE A 430 -6.57 13.28 -21.25
N ALA A 431 -5.90 14.26 -20.65
CA ALA A 431 -6.01 15.65 -21.08
C ALA A 431 -5.55 15.83 -22.52
N ALA A 432 -4.50 15.16 -22.95
CA ALA A 432 -4.02 15.17 -24.33
C ALA A 432 -5.01 14.48 -25.31
N ALA A 433 -5.69 13.41 -24.89
CA ALA A 433 -6.65 12.68 -25.72
C ALA A 433 -8.00 13.40 -25.86
N LEU A 434 -8.37 14.27 -24.88
CA LEU A 434 -9.65 14.98 -24.89
C LEU A 434 -9.58 16.40 -25.50
N GLN A 435 -8.37 16.90 -25.78
CA GLN A 435 -8.15 18.16 -26.51
C GLN A 435 -8.31 17.96 -28.01
#